data_ce70252dbd74f06bf0774025698d7d68
#
_entry.id   ce70252dbd74f06bf0774025698d7d68
#
_cell.length_a   1.000
_cell.length_b   1.000
_cell.length_c   1.000
_cell.angle_alpha   90.00
_cell.angle_beta   90.00
_cell.angle_gamma   90.00
#
_symmetry.space_group_name_H-M   'P 1'
#
loop_
_entity.id
_entity.type
_entity.pdbx_description
1 polymer ?
#
loop_
_entity_poly.entity_id
_entity_poly.type
_entity_poly.pdbx_seq_one_letter_code
_entity_poly.pdbx_strand_id
1 'polypeptide(L)'
;MLAAGSYYPETCKPEDYWKAICDNREIYMFADVQARGYYHNYALKWIEERNAKIDFREGDKELLKENTVDFVSFSYYSSRVSSSDLSKGNQSESNYFRIC
;
A
#
# COMPACT_ATOMS: atom_id res chain seq x y z
N MET A 1 -2.82 15.18 -1.97
CA MET A 1 -3.99 14.39 -1.52
C MET A 1 -4.09 13.11 -2.35
N LEU A 2 -4.28 12.00 -1.71
CA LEU A 2 -4.36 10.68 -2.32
C LEU A 2 -5.82 10.25 -2.42
N ALA A 3 -6.27 9.78 -3.59
CA ALA A 3 -7.54 9.07 -3.69
C ALA A 3 -7.27 7.61 -3.32
N ALA A 4 -7.70 7.19 -2.16
CA ALA A 4 -7.33 5.91 -1.60
C ALA A 4 -8.52 5.18 -1.00
N GLY A 5 -8.33 3.93 -0.74
CA GLY A 5 -9.21 3.07 0.03
C GLY A 5 -8.38 2.09 0.82
N SER A 6 -9.01 1.24 1.55
CA SER A 6 -8.32 0.21 2.32
C SER A 6 -8.82 -1.17 1.96
N TYR A 7 -7.94 -2.12 2.05
CA TYR A 7 -8.25 -3.54 1.93
C TYR A 7 -8.51 -4.13 3.32
N TYR A 8 -9.58 -4.88 3.42
CA TYR A 8 -9.98 -5.60 4.63
C TYR A 8 -9.95 -7.09 4.36
N PRO A 9 -9.59 -7.93 5.34
CA PRO A 9 -9.62 -9.37 5.15
C PRO A 9 -11.07 -9.87 4.97
N GLU A 10 -11.27 -10.80 4.06
CA GLU A 10 -12.59 -11.41 3.83
C GLU A 10 -13.06 -12.21 5.04
N THR A 11 -12.13 -12.91 5.69
CA THR A 11 -12.38 -13.74 6.87
C THR A 11 -11.35 -13.46 7.96
N CYS A 12 -11.53 -14.06 9.13
CA CYS A 12 -10.58 -13.98 10.23
C CYS A 12 -9.37 -14.93 10.06
N LYS A 13 -9.21 -15.57 8.92
CA LYS A 13 -8.06 -16.43 8.65
C LYS A 13 -6.77 -15.63 8.55
N PRO A 14 -5.66 -16.11 9.10
CA PRO A 14 -4.37 -15.42 9.02
C PRO A 14 -3.94 -15.10 7.58
N GLU A 15 -4.24 -15.97 6.63
CA GLU A 15 -3.90 -15.80 5.22
C GLU A 15 -4.62 -14.60 4.60
N ASP A 16 -5.90 -14.40 4.95
CA ASP A 16 -6.69 -13.27 4.46
C ASP A 16 -6.18 -11.95 5.07
N TYR A 17 -5.81 -11.95 6.35
CA TYR A 17 -5.17 -10.81 7.00
C TYR A 17 -3.84 -10.46 6.36
N TRP A 18 -3.02 -11.47 6.10
CA TRP A 18 -1.73 -11.25 5.43
C TRP A 18 -1.91 -10.66 4.04
N LYS A 19 -2.86 -11.20 3.28
CA LYS A 19 -3.19 -10.66 1.96
C LYS A 19 -3.63 -9.20 2.03
N ALA A 20 -4.50 -8.86 2.99
CA ALA A 20 -4.95 -7.48 3.19
C ALA A 20 -3.80 -6.53 3.55
N ILE A 21 -2.85 -6.97 4.38
CA ILE A 21 -1.64 -6.21 4.72
C ILE A 21 -0.81 -5.94 3.46
N CYS A 22 -0.58 -6.96 2.64
CA CYS A 22 0.18 -6.82 1.41
C CYS A 22 -0.48 -5.85 0.42
N ASP A 23 -1.79 -5.99 0.24
CA ASP A 23 -2.55 -5.12 -0.66
C ASP A 23 -2.55 -3.65 -0.19
N ASN A 24 -2.68 -3.42 1.12
CA ASN A 24 -2.58 -2.06 1.69
C ASN A 24 -1.18 -1.47 1.53
N ARG A 25 -0.13 -2.25 1.72
CA ARG A 25 1.25 -1.81 1.50
C ARG A 25 1.49 -1.36 0.06
N GLU A 26 0.91 -2.05 -0.90
CA GLU A 26 1.00 -1.70 -2.31
C GLU A 26 0.38 -0.32 -2.59
N ILE A 27 -0.76 -0.02 -1.99
CA ILE A 27 -1.44 1.28 -2.15
C ILE A 27 -0.66 2.42 -1.49
N TYR A 28 -0.17 2.19 -0.29
CA TYR A 28 0.42 3.26 0.54
C TYR A 28 1.93 3.37 0.44
N MET A 29 2.57 2.58 -0.41
CA MET A 29 4.02 2.52 -0.52
C MET A 29 4.66 3.88 -0.79
N PHE A 30 4.13 4.64 -1.74
CA PHE A 30 4.70 5.95 -2.08
C PHE A 30 4.45 7.01 -0.99
N ALA A 31 3.28 6.98 -0.37
CA ALA A 31 3.00 7.85 0.77
C ALA A 31 3.93 7.54 1.95
N ASP A 32 4.23 6.28 2.17
CA ASP A 32 5.18 5.84 3.20
C ASP A 32 6.60 6.37 2.93
N VAL A 33 7.06 6.30 1.68
CA VAL A 33 8.35 6.89 1.28
C VAL A 33 8.38 8.40 1.51
N GLN A 34 7.32 9.09 1.12
CA GLN A 34 7.23 10.55 1.29
C GLN A 34 7.19 10.98 2.76
N ALA A 35 6.56 10.19 3.61
CA ALA A 35 6.46 10.48 5.04
C ALA A 35 7.73 10.11 5.81
N ARG A 36 8.36 8.99 5.46
CA ARG A 36 9.53 8.47 6.19
C ARG A 36 10.88 8.89 5.60
N GLY A 37 10.91 9.25 4.33
CA GLY A 37 12.13 9.68 3.65
C GLY A 37 13.02 8.54 3.15
N TYR A 38 12.52 7.31 3.10
CA TYR A 38 13.25 6.16 2.58
C TYR A 38 12.29 5.06 2.11
N TYR A 39 12.81 4.20 1.22
CA TYR A 39 12.09 3.00 0.81
C TYR A 39 12.26 1.89 1.85
N HIS A 40 11.16 1.44 2.40
CA HIS A 40 11.14 0.32 3.36
C HIS A 40 11.48 -1.00 2.66
N ASN A 41 11.94 -1.99 3.42
CA ASN A 41 12.32 -3.30 2.88
C ASN A 41 11.20 -3.97 2.08
N TYR A 42 9.95 -3.87 2.52
CA TYR A 42 8.82 -4.43 1.78
C TYR A 42 8.65 -3.78 0.40
N ALA A 43 8.91 -2.48 0.29
CA ALA A 43 8.80 -1.75 -0.97
C ALA A 43 9.91 -2.17 -1.95
N LEU A 44 11.13 -2.29 -1.47
CA LEU A 44 12.26 -2.75 -2.27
C LEU A 44 12.05 -4.18 -2.77
N LYS A 45 11.54 -5.05 -1.92
CA LYS A 45 11.21 -6.43 -2.28
C LYS A 45 10.09 -6.50 -3.31
N TRP A 46 9.04 -5.71 -3.14
CA TRP A 46 7.93 -5.61 -4.09
C TRP A 46 8.41 -5.18 -5.48
N ILE A 47 9.33 -4.21 -5.54
CA ILE A 47 9.93 -3.73 -6.78
C ILE A 47 10.79 -4.82 -7.43
N GLU A 48 11.61 -5.51 -6.63
CA GLU A 48 12.46 -6.60 -7.09
C GLU A 48 11.65 -7.77 -7.67
N GLU A 49 10.58 -8.17 -7.00
CA GLU A 49 9.68 -9.25 -7.45
C GLU A 49 9.03 -8.97 -8.81
N ARG A 50 8.90 -7.69 -9.18
CA ARG A 50 8.36 -7.26 -10.48
C ARG A 50 9.43 -6.99 -11.53
N ASN A 51 10.67 -7.38 -11.25
CA ASN A 51 11.82 -7.14 -12.12
C ASN A 51 12.02 -5.66 -12.48
N ALA A 52 11.57 -4.77 -11.63
CA ALA A 52 11.80 -3.33 -11.76
C ALA A 52 13.06 -2.94 -11.00
N LYS A 53 13.72 -1.91 -11.47
CA LYS A 53 14.88 -1.32 -10.79
C LYS A 53 14.62 0.14 -10.53
N ILE A 54 14.98 0.58 -9.33
CA ILE A 54 15.10 2.00 -9.04
C ILE A 54 16.55 2.38 -9.28
N ASP A 55 16.76 3.34 -10.16
CA ASP A 55 18.07 3.91 -10.42
C ASP A 55 18.33 5.04 -9.43
N PHE A 56 18.86 4.69 -8.26
CA PHE A 56 19.26 5.68 -7.27
C PHE A 56 20.55 6.36 -7.72
N ARG A 57 20.44 7.66 -7.96
CA ARG A 57 21.60 8.51 -8.23
C ARG A 57 22.19 9.03 -6.93
N GLU A 58 23.42 9.55 -7.03
CA GLU A 58 24.07 10.19 -5.91
C GLU A 58 23.23 11.37 -5.40
N GLY A 59 22.96 11.39 -4.08
CA GLY A 59 22.16 12.42 -3.45
C GLY A 59 20.66 12.14 -3.37
N ASP A 60 20.12 11.15 -4.08
CA ASP A 60 18.67 10.86 -4.08
C ASP A 60 18.17 10.41 -2.71
N LYS A 61 18.92 9.59 -2.01
CA LYS A 61 18.55 9.10 -0.68
C LYS A 61 18.55 10.21 0.35
N GLU A 62 19.53 11.10 0.30
CA GLU A 62 19.63 12.28 1.15
C GLU A 62 18.49 13.25 0.86
N LEU A 63 18.16 13.45 -0.41
CA LEU A 63 17.05 14.30 -0.83
C LEU A 63 15.71 13.80 -0.29
N LEU A 64 15.45 12.51 -0.35
CA LEU A 64 14.25 11.90 0.22
C LEU A 64 14.19 12.08 1.75
N LYS A 65 15.29 11.88 2.43
CA LYS A 65 15.38 11.98 3.87
C LYS A 65 15.17 13.42 4.38
N GLU A 66 15.67 14.40 3.66
CA GLU A 66 15.62 15.82 4.05
C GLU A 66 14.29 16.49 3.67
N ASN A 67 13.55 15.93 2.73
CA ASN A 67 12.32 16.51 2.18
C ASN A 67 11.11 15.63 2.42
N THR A 68 10.89 15.24 3.66
CA THR A 68 9.70 14.51 4.06
C THR A 68 8.49 15.43 4.16
N VAL A 69 7.29 14.87 4.01
CA VAL A 69 6.04 15.62 4.16
C VAL A 69 5.68 15.79 5.63
N ASP A 70 4.98 16.85 5.96
CA ASP A 70 4.53 17.13 7.32
C ASP A 70 3.30 16.31 7.70
N PHE A 71 2.46 15.99 6.73
CA PHE A 71 1.28 15.16 6.92
C PHE A 71 0.91 14.43 5.64
N VAL A 72 0.15 13.34 5.79
CA VAL A 72 -0.44 12.59 4.69
C VAL A 72 -1.95 12.75 4.78
N SER A 73 -2.58 13.13 3.68
CA SER A 73 -4.03 13.24 3.57
C SER A 73 -4.55 12.40 2.42
N PHE A 74 -5.71 11.84 2.58
CA PHE A 74 -6.36 11.06 1.53
C PHE A 74 -7.88 11.23 1.58
N SER A 75 -8.50 11.10 0.41
CA SER A 75 -9.94 10.88 0.34
C SER A 75 -10.20 9.39 0.41
N TYR A 76 -10.94 8.95 1.40
CA TYR A 76 -11.36 7.56 1.49
C TYR A 76 -12.44 7.30 0.45
N TYR A 77 -12.05 6.70 -0.65
CA TYR A 77 -12.89 6.59 -1.83
C TYR A 77 -13.63 5.26 -1.91
N SER A 78 -12.96 4.18 -1.54
CA SER A 78 -13.54 2.83 -1.63
C SER A 78 -12.95 1.90 -0.58
N SER A 79 -13.77 0.96 -0.12
CA SER A 79 -13.31 -0.19 0.63
C SER A 79 -13.20 -1.39 -0.30
N ARG A 80 -12.19 -2.21 -0.08
CA ARG A 80 -11.94 -3.43 -0.83
C ARG A 80 -11.76 -4.59 0.12
N VAL A 81 -12.01 -5.78 -0.38
CA VAL A 81 -11.85 -7.01 0.40
C VAL A 81 -10.75 -7.84 -0.23
N SER A 82 -9.83 -8.30 0.60
CA SER A 82 -8.75 -9.22 0.22
C SER A 82 -9.07 -10.63 0.67
N SER A 83 -8.94 -11.57 -0.24
CA SER A 83 -9.09 -12.98 0.02
C SER A 83 -7.85 -13.74 -0.40
N SER A 84 -7.46 -14.72 0.39
CA SER A 84 -6.41 -15.69 0.04
C SER A 84 -6.86 -16.67 -1.04
N ASP A 85 -8.15 -16.74 -1.32
CA ASP A 85 -8.72 -17.53 -2.40
C ASP A 85 -8.52 -16.81 -3.73
N LEU A 86 -7.54 -17.27 -4.50
CA LEU A 86 -7.19 -16.69 -5.81
C LEU A 86 -8.31 -16.76 -6.85
N SER A 87 -9.30 -17.63 -6.64
CA SER A 87 -10.44 -17.76 -7.56
C SER A 87 -11.42 -16.59 -7.48
N LYS A 88 -11.43 -15.87 -6.36
CA LYS A 88 -12.37 -14.76 -6.12
C LYS A 88 -11.89 -13.43 -6.66
N GLY A 89 -10.59 -13.27 -6.92
CA GLY A 89 -9.99 -12.00 -7.32
C GLY A 89 -10.15 -10.91 -6.26
N ASN A 90 -9.70 -9.71 -6.58
CA ASN A 90 -9.89 -8.54 -5.73
C ASN A 90 -11.27 -7.94 -6.00
N GLN A 91 -12.21 -8.16 -5.11
CA GLN A 91 -13.54 -7.55 -5.20
C GLN A 91 -13.46 -6.12 -4.66
N SER A 92 -13.64 -5.14 -5.54
CA SER A 92 -13.87 -3.77 -5.12
C SER A 92 -15.37 -3.58 -4.88
N GLU A 93 -15.76 -3.47 -3.63
CA GLU A 93 -17.10 -3.00 -3.31
C GLU A 93 -17.04 -1.51 -2.95
N SER A 94 -17.63 -0.70 -3.80
CA SER A 94 -17.95 0.68 -3.45
C SER A 94 -19.13 0.65 -2.49
N ASN A 95 -18.88 0.47 -1.21
CA ASN A 95 -19.94 0.44 -0.24
C ASN A 95 -19.67 1.34 0.96
N TYR A 96 -20.38 2.43 0.97
CA TYR A 96 -20.59 3.27 2.15
C TYR A 96 -21.27 2.53 3.33
N PHE A 97 -21.65 1.26 3.18
CA PHE A 97 -22.57 0.58 4.10
C PHE A 97 -22.12 -0.81 4.60
N ARG A 98 -20.87 -1.19 4.46
CA ARG A 98 -20.38 -2.44 5.07
C ARG A 98 -19.16 -2.22 5.95
N ILE A 99 -19.32 -1.36 6.94
CA ILE A 99 -18.51 -1.41 8.15
C ILE A 99 -19.46 -1.89 9.25
N CYS A 100 -19.62 -3.15 9.32
CA CYS A 100 -20.12 -3.83 10.50
C CYS A 100 -19.31 -5.08 10.70
#